data_1bb9767da8215170b9ec7e14f5df8ee0
#
_entry.id   1bb9767da8215170b9ec7e14f5df8ee0
#
_cell.length_a   1.000
_cell.length_b   1.000
_cell.length_c   1.000
_cell.angle_alpha   90.00
_cell.angle_beta   90.00
_cell.angle_gamma   90.00
#
_symmetry.space_group_name_H-M   'P 1'
#
loop_
_entity.id
_entity.type
_entity.pdbx_description
1 polymer ?
#
loop_
_entity_poly.entity_id
_entity_poly.type
_entity_poly.pdbx_seq_one_letter_code
_entity_poly.pdbx_strand_id
1 'polypeptide(L)'
;MADLRTRYLGLELRSPLVASSSPLTGSLDGLRRLEAAGAGAVVLPSLFEEELALEGPGEPRPDAGPGDRAGYGAGPAAYLSLVAQAKAALEIPVVASLNGVSRGGWVRYASRMEQAGADALELNIYYVSSRPGLSASEVEWHYLDVVRAVRRATGIPLAVKLSPYFSSLANMAGPGGRPR
;
A
#
# COMPACT_ATOMS: atom_id res chain seq x y z
N MET A 1 -8.75 31.55 10.15
CA MET A 1 -8.27 30.15 10.28
C MET A 1 -7.28 29.94 9.14
N ALA A 2 -6.13 29.29 9.38
CA ALA A 2 -5.17 29.03 8.29
C ALA A 2 -5.76 27.99 7.31
N ASP A 3 -5.49 28.20 6.02
CA ASP A 3 -5.84 27.21 5.00
C ASP A 3 -4.79 26.06 5.07
N LEU A 4 -5.26 24.85 5.35
CA LEU A 4 -4.43 23.66 5.48
C LEU A 4 -4.47 22.76 4.24
N ARG A 5 -5.18 23.17 3.19
CA ARG A 5 -5.24 22.39 1.95
C ARG A 5 -3.86 22.21 1.34
N THR A 6 -3.61 21.04 0.83
CA THR A 6 -2.32 20.68 0.22
C THR A 6 -2.52 19.64 -0.89
N ARG A 7 -1.43 19.30 -1.55
CA ARG A 7 -1.39 18.28 -2.61
C ARG A 7 -0.44 17.16 -2.26
N TYR A 8 -0.89 15.92 -2.42
CA TYR A 8 -0.06 14.74 -2.27
C TYR A 8 -0.44 13.69 -3.33
N LEU A 9 0.53 13.10 -4.01
CA LEU A 9 0.31 12.14 -5.11
C LEU A 9 -0.60 12.65 -6.24
N GLY A 10 -0.68 13.96 -6.44
CA GLY A 10 -1.63 14.58 -7.37
C GLY A 10 -3.05 14.72 -6.83
N LEU A 11 -3.33 14.23 -5.63
CA LEU A 11 -4.62 14.34 -4.96
C LEU A 11 -4.69 15.63 -4.14
N GLU A 12 -5.84 16.31 -4.17
CA GLU A 12 -6.13 17.44 -3.31
C GLU A 12 -6.54 16.95 -1.93
N LEU A 13 -5.85 17.43 -0.90
CA LEU A 13 -6.11 17.08 0.50
C LEU A 13 -6.63 18.31 1.26
N ARG A 14 -7.68 18.14 2.06
CA ARG A 14 -8.21 19.19 2.94
C ARG A 14 -7.24 19.55 4.09
N SER A 15 -6.32 18.67 4.43
CA SER A 15 -5.28 18.88 5.45
C SER A 15 -4.04 18.03 5.10
N PRO A 16 -2.83 18.40 5.59
CA PRO A 16 -1.61 17.63 5.35
C PRO A 16 -1.52 16.36 6.20
N LEU A 17 -2.49 16.10 7.06
CA LEU A 17 -2.49 14.93 7.94
C LEU A 17 -2.99 13.70 7.19
N VAL A 18 -2.11 12.75 6.97
CA VAL A 18 -2.44 11.44 6.40
C VAL A 18 -2.37 10.38 7.50
N ALA A 19 -3.50 9.74 7.78
CA ALA A 19 -3.52 8.63 8.74
C ALA A 19 -2.86 7.40 8.12
N SER A 20 -1.71 7.00 8.66
CA SER A 20 -0.95 5.87 8.13
C SER A 20 -1.61 4.52 8.46
N SER A 21 -1.22 3.49 7.71
CA SER A 21 -1.60 2.09 7.95
C SER A 21 -1.40 1.72 9.42
N SER A 22 -2.47 1.31 10.08
CA SER A 22 -2.52 0.97 11.50
C SER A 22 -3.79 0.18 11.80
N PRO A 23 -3.95 -0.41 13.00
CA PRO A 23 -5.21 -1.02 13.40
C PRO A 23 -6.42 -0.08 13.34
N LEU A 24 -6.22 1.23 13.52
CA LEU A 24 -7.29 2.23 13.41
C LEU A 24 -7.84 2.37 11.99
N THR A 25 -7.02 2.12 10.98
CA THR A 25 -7.43 2.19 9.57
C THR A 25 -7.99 0.86 9.05
N GLY A 26 -8.07 -0.18 9.90
CA GLY A 26 -8.54 -1.50 9.54
C GLY A 26 -10.06 -1.70 9.62
N SER A 27 -10.82 -0.69 10.05
CA SER A 27 -12.28 -0.78 10.14
C SER A 27 -12.96 0.49 9.65
N LEU A 28 -14.18 0.36 9.12
CA LEU A 28 -14.94 1.50 8.62
C LEU A 28 -15.24 2.52 9.71
N ASP A 29 -15.50 2.09 10.94
CA ASP A 29 -15.69 2.98 12.08
C ASP A 29 -14.43 3.77 12.40
N GLY A 30 -13.27 3.12 12.45
CA GLY A 30 -11.99 3.78 12.66
C GLY A 30 -11.69 4.81 11.55
N LEU A 31 -11.95 4.47 10.30
CA LEU A 31 -11.77 5.36 9.16
C LEU A 31 -12.65 6.62 9.25
N ARG A 32 -13.94 6.47 9.58
CA ARG A 32 -14.86 7.60 9.78
C ARG A 32 -14.42 8.51 10.94
N ARG A 33 -13.92 7.92 12.03
CA ARG A 33 -13.39 8.69 13.17
C ARG A 33 -12.14 9.48 12.79
N LEU A 34 -11.23 8.91 12.00
CA LEU A 34 -10.05 9.61 11.50
C LEU A 34 -10.44 10.76 10.58
N GLU A 35 -11.39 10.54 9.68
CA GLU A 35 -11.92 11.61 8.84
C GLU A 35 -12.57 12.71 9.68
N ALA A 36 -13.43 12.39 10.64
CA ALA A 36 -14.06 13.36 11.53
C ALA A 36 -13.02 14.13 12.37
N ALA A 37 -11.90 13.50 12.73
CA ALA A 37 -10.78 14.13 13.42
C ALA A 37 -9.92 15.05 12.53
N GLY A 38 -10.22 15.18 11.23
CA GLY A 38 -9.56 16.11 10.34
C GLY A 38 -8.45 15.51 9.46
N ALA A 39 -8.34 14.20 9.36
CA ALA A 39 -7.43 13.57 8.41
C ALA A 39 -7.74 14.04 6.98
N GLY A 40 -6.70 14.31 6.20
CA GLY A 40 -6.80 14.68 4.79
C GLY A 40 -6.80 13.48 3.85
N ALA A 41 -6.27 12.34 4.30
CA ALA A 41 -6.32 11.05 3.62
C ALA A 41 -6.13 9.92 4.62
N VAL A 42 -6.45 8.70 4.23
CA VAL A 42 -6.20 7.48 5.02
C VAL A 42 -5.44 6.45 4.20
N VAL A 43 -4.48 5.76 4.82
CA VAL A 43 -3.81 4.58 4.26
C VAL A 43 -4.35 3.34 4.96
N LEU A 44 -4.93 2.44 4.20
CA LEU A 44 -5.47 1.18 4.73
C LEU A 44 -4.35 0.24 5.20
N PRO A 45 -4.65 -0.78 6.02
CA PRO A 45 -3.68 -1.82 6.35
C PRO A 45 -3.04 -2.43 5.11
N SER A 46 -1.79 -2.87 5.21
CA SER A 46 -1.12 -3.50 4.07
C SER A 46 -1.65 -4.91 3.84
N LEU A 47 -1.92 -5.24 2.59
CA LEU A 47 -2.12 -6.61 2.15
C LEU A 47 -0.75 -7.19 1.78
N PHE A 48 -0.39 -8.32 2.39
CA PHE A 48 0.93 -8.93 2.28
C PHE A 48 0.99 -9.95 1.15
N GLU A 49 2.14 -10.03 0.45
CA GLU A 49 2.33 -10.99 -0.65
C GLU A 49 2.19 -12.45 -0.17
N GLU A 50 2.54 -12.73 1.09
CA GLU A 50 2.40 -14.05 1.70
C GLU A 50 0.93 -14.45 1.87
N GLU A 51 0.05 -13.50 2.19
CA GLU A 51 -1.39 -13.75 2.26
C GLU A 51 -1.96 -14.11 0.88
N LEU A 52 -1.39 -13.50 -0.17
CA LEU A 52 -1.78 -13.73 -1.55
C LEU A 52 -1.22 -15.03 -2.13
N ALA A 53 -0.07 -15.49 -1.66
CA ALA A 53 0.53 -16.75 -2.05
C ALA A 53 -0.21 -17.96 -1.46
N LEU A 54 -0.91 -17.77 -0.34
CA LEU A 54 -1.74 -18.79 0.32
C LEU A 54 -3.11 -18.96 -0.34
N GLU A 55 -3.54 -18.04 -1.20
CA GLU A 55 -4.70 -18.23 -2.09
C GLU A 55 -4.31 -19.13 -3.27
N GLY A 56 -4.11 -20.43 -3.02
CA GLY A 56 -4.23 -21.44 -4.05
C GLY A 56 -5.65 -21.42 -4.63
N PRO A 57 -5.88 -21.93 -5.86
CA PRO A 57 -7.22 -21.98 -6.40
C PRO A 57 -8.07 -22.93 -5.56
N GLY A 58 -8.83 -22.40 -4.59
CA GLY A 58 -9.97 -23.12 -4.10
C GLY A 58 -10.24 -23.32 -2.62
N GLU A 59 -9.56 -22.70 -1.64
CA GLU A 59 -10.07 -22.86 -0.25
C GLU A 59 -9.99 -21.55 0.57
N PRO A 60 -11.16 -21.10 1.11
CA PRO A 60 -11.18 -20.09 2.17
C PRO A 60 -10.54 -20.69 3.42
N ARG A 61 -9.69 -19.93 4.09
CA ARG A 61 -9.09 -20.35 5.36
C ARG A 61 -10.18 -20.55 6.43
N PRO A 62 -10.29 -21.75 7.06
CA PRO A 62 -11.35 -22.04 8.04
C PRO A 62 -11.25 -21.26 9.36
N ASP A 63 -10.12 -20.58 9.62
CA ASP A 63 -9.78 -20.03 10.93
C ASP A 63 -9.98 -18.51 11.08
N ALA A 64 -10.58 -17.84 10.11
CA ALA A 64 -11.00 -16.44 10.29
C ALA A 64 -12.31 -16.43 11.07
N GLY A 65 -12.22 -16.47 12.40
CA GLY A 65 -13.36 -16.26 13.28
C GLY A 65 -14.06 -14.92 13.01
N PRO A 66 -15.38 -14.84 13.17
CA PRO A 66 -16.12 -13.59 12.98
C PRO A 66 -15.80 -12.65 14.15
N GLY A 67 -15.07 -11.60 13.89
CA GLY A 67 -14.87 -10.52 14.86
C GLY A 67 -13.40 -10.23 15.14
N ASP A 68 -13.02 -9.00 14.98
CA ASP A 68 -11.81 -8.28 15.42
C ASP A 68 -10.58 -8.22 14.49
N ARG A 69 -10.57 -8.79 13.30
CA ARG A 69 -9.47 -8.63 12.36
C ARG A 69 -9.89 -8.06 11.00
N ALA A 70 -10.78 -7.07 11.00
CA ALA A 70 -11.07 -6.30 9.81
C ALA A 70 -9.82 -5.50 9.42
N GLY A 71 -8.95 -6.06 8.60
CA GLY A 71 -7.77 -5.37 8.08
C GLY A 71 -6.46 -6.12 8.14
N TYR A 72 -6.24 -7.03 9.08
CA TYR A 72 -5.03 -7.85 9.13
C TYR A 72 -5.41 -9.34 9.08
N GLY A 73 -5.00 -10.04 8.02
CA GLY A 73 -5.23 -11.49 7.89
C GLY A 73 -6.67 -11.91 7.57
N ALA A 74 -7.54 -10.98 7.16
CA ALA A 74 -8.90 -11.29 6.71
C ALA A 74 -8.95 -11.83 5.27
N GLY A 75 -7.80 -11.83 4.59
CA GLY A 75 -7.64 -12.28 3.22
C GLY A 75 -7.99 -11.21 2.18
N PRO A 76 -7.58 -11.45 0.93
CA PRO A 76 -7.63 -10.44 -0.13
C PRO A 76 -9.05 -10.00 -0.52
N ALA A 77 -10.04 -10.89 -0.46
CA ALA A 77 -11.43 -10.54 -0.78
C ALA A 77 -12.01 -9.55 0.24
N ALA A 78 -11.77 -9.79 1.53
CA ALA A 78 -12.20 -8.89 2.60
C ALA A 78 -11.47 -7.54 2.52
N TYR A 79 -10.19 -7.55 2.15
CA TYR A 79 -9.43 -6.33 1.92
C TYR A 79 -10.02 -5.47 0.78
N LEU A 80 -10.31 -6.06 -0.37
CA LEU A 80 -10.93 -5.34 -1.50
C LEU A 80 -12.33 -4.81 -1.13
N SER A 81 -13.08 -5.56 -0.32
CA SER A 81 -14.35 -5.10 0.23
C SER A 81 -14.16 -3.88 1.16
N LEU A 82 -13.12 -3.88 2.00
CA LEU A 82 -12.79 -2.72 2.85
C LEU A 82 -12.45 -1.49 2.01
N VAL A 83 -11.67 -1.65 0.93
CA VAL A 83 -11.37 -0.54 -0.02
C VAL A 83 -12.67 0.04 -0.57
N ALA A 84 -13.55 -0.79 -1.10
CA ALA A 84 -14.82 -0.35 -1.69
C ALA A 84 -15.74 0.33 -0.65
N GLN A 85 -15.84 -0.24 0.56
CA GLN A 85 -16.63 0.35 1.65
C GLN A 85 -16.07 1.68 2.12
N ALA A 86 -14.74 1.80 2.25
CA ALA A 86 -14.07 3.03 2.62
C ALA A 86 -14.35 4.12 1.58
N LYS A 87 -14.22 3.82 0.29
CA LYS A 87 -14.52 4.76 -0.80
C LYS A 87 -15.98 5.22 -0.83
N ALA A 88 -16.91 4.33 -0.52
CA ALA A 88 -18.32 4.68 -0.47
C ALA A 88 -18.70 5.55 0.76
N ALA A 89 -17.88 5.49 1.83
CA ALA A 89 -18.22 6.08 3.12
C ALA A 89 -17.43 7.34 3.47
N LEU A 90 -16.31 7.60 2.83
CA LEU A 90 -15.40 8.72 3.10
C LEU A 90 -15.39 9.71 1.95
N GLU A 91 -15.24 10.99 2.29
CA GLU A 91 -15.02 12.08 1.32
C GLU A 91 -13.53 12.33 1.04
N ILE A 92 -12.66 11.86 1.95
CA ILE A 92 -11.21 11.99 1.81
C ILE A 92 -10.61 10.83 0.99
N PRO A 93 -9.44 11.06 0.34
CA PRO A 93 -8.75 10.00 -0.40
C PRO A 93 -8.44 8.77 0.42
N VAL A 94 -8.67 7.61 -0.20
CA VAL A 94 -8.37 6.28 0.33
C VAL A 94 -7.17 5.71 -0.41
N VAL A 95 -6.08 5.49 0.30
CA VAL A 95 -4.84 4.89 -0.21
C VAL A 95 -4.83 3.41 0.18
N ALA A 96 -4.90 2.52 -0.79
CA ALA A 96 -4.69 1.10 -0.54
C ALA A 96 -3.21 0.81 -0.31
N SER A 97 -2.88 -0.28 0.40
CA SER A 97 -1.49 -0.62 0.71
C SER A 97 -1.17 -2.07 0.37
N LEU A 98 -0.06 -2.26 -0.34
CA LEU A 98 0.54 -3.56 -0.66
C LEU A 98 1.90 -3.68 0.00
N ASN A 99 2.19 -4.84 0.57
CA ASN A 99 3.51 -5.20 1.06
C ASN A 99 4.01 -6.42 0.29
N GLY A 100 5.14 -6.26 -0.39
CA GLY A 100 5.75 -7.35 -1.14
C GLY A 100 7.16 -7.01 -1.58
N VAL A 101 7.98 -8.06 -1.70
CA VAL A 101 9.41 -7.95 -2.02
C VAL A 101 9.80 -8.77 -3.24
N SER A 102 8.87 -9.50 -3.85
CA SER A 102 9.14 -10.35 -5.01
C SER A 102 8.35 -9.93 -6.25
N ARG A 103 8.74 -10.46 -7.41
CA ARG A 103 7.89 -10.47 -8.59
C ARG A 103 6.95 -11.68 -8.52
N GLY A 104 5.71 -11.47 -8.17
CA GLY A 104 4.76 -12.56 -8.02
C GLY A 104 3.36 -12.23 -8.52
N GLY A 105 2.48 -13.22 -8.43
CA GLY A 105 1.08 -13.06 -8.80
C GLY A 105 0.32 -12.00 -8.00
N TRP A 106 0.89 -11.56 -6.86
CA TRP A 106 0.34 -10.52 -6.02
C TRP A 106 0.31 -9.13 -6.69
N VAL A 107 1.19 -8.87 -7.66
CA VAL A 107 1.22 -7.60 -8.41
C VAL A 107 -0.14 -7.28 -9.07
N ARG A 108 -0.90 -8.31 -9.48
CA ARG A 108 -2.27 -8.14 -10.03
C ARG A 108 -3.23 -7.47 -9.05
N TYR A 109 -2.94 -7.51 -7.74
CA TYR A 109 -3.78 -6.87 -6.73
C TYR A 109 -3.70 -5.35 -6.77
N ALA A 110 -2.63 -4.77 -7.31
CA ALA A 110 -2.57 -3.33 -7.60
C ALA A 110 -3.74 -2.88 -8.50
N SER A 111 -4.01 -3.63 -9.59
CA SER A 111 -5.17 -3.37 -10.45
C SER A 111 -6.51 -3.65 -9.75
N ARG A 112 -6.59 -4.69 -8.92
CA ARG A 112 -7.83 -4.98 -8.17
C ARG A 112 -8.16 -3.90 -7.14
N MET A 113 -7.16 -3.33 -6.47
CA MET A 113 -7.35 -2.22 -5.54
C MET A 113 -7.81 -0.95 -6.26
N GLU A 114 -7.26 -0.66 -7.44
CA GLU A 114 -7.75 0.40 -8.32
C GLU A 114 -9.21 0.16 -8.71
N GLN A 115 -9.56 -1.05 -9.15
CA GLN A 115 -10.94 -1.42 -9.51
C GLN A 115 -11.90 -1.36 -8.32
N ALA A 116 -11.43 -1.60 -7.09
CA ALA A 116 -12.21 -1.42 -5.87
C ALA A 116 -12.39 0.06 -5.48
N GLY A 117 -11.75 0.99 -6.19
CA GLY A 117 -11.94 2.43 -6.06
C GLY A 117 -10.87 3.14 -5.23
N ALA A 118 -9.73 2.54 -4.93
CA ALA A 118 -8.63 3.24 -4.27
C ALA A 118 -8.17 4.46 -5.10
N ASP A 119 -7.91 5.59 -4.43
CA ASP A 119 -7.42 6.82 -5.07
C ASP A 119 -5.92 6.80 -5.37
N ALA A 120 -5.18 6.04 -4.56
CA ALA A 120 -3.75 5.81 -4.71
C ALA A 120 -3.35 4.47 -4.10
N LEU A 121 -2.12 4.04 -4.40
CA LEU A 121 -1.51 2.84 -3.85
C LEU A 121 -0.23 3.19 -3.10
N GLU A 122 -0.08 2.70 -1.88
CA GLU A 122 1.19 2.64 -1.16
C GLU A 122 1.81 1.26 -1.36
N LEU A 123 3.01 1.21 -1.93
CA LEU A 123 3.81 -0.01 -2.05
C LEU A 123 4.89 0.01 -0.97
N ASN A 124 4.78 -0.90 -0.02
CA ASN A 124 5.75 -1.08 1.04
C ASN A 124 6.74 -2.20 0.64
N ILE A 125 8.00 -1.83 0.42
CA ILE A 125 9.06 -2.78 0.09
C ILE A 125 10.06 -2.77 1.25
N TYR A 126 10.09 -3.87 1.99
CA TYR A 126 11.04 -4.05 3.08
C TYR A 126 11.86 -5.34 2.84
N TYR A 127 12.84 -5.22 1.96
CA TYR A 127 13.75 -6.30 1.62
C TYR A 127 15.08 -6.14 2.36
N VAL A 128 15.42 -7.12 3.18
CA VAL A 128 16.71 -7.19 3.85
C VAL A 128 17.52 -8.30 3.18
N SER A 129 18.57 -7.92 2.44
CA SER A 129 19.46 -8.90 1.83
C SER A 129 20.28 -9.60 2.88
N SER A 130 20.06 -10.90 3.04
CA SER A 130 20.85 -11.78 3.91
C SER A 130 21.93 -12.57 3.13
N ARG A 131 22.05 -12.36 1.83
CA ARG A 131 22.99 -13.07 0.95
C ARG A 131 24.28 -12.27 0.78
N PRO A 132 25.43 -12.74 1.29
CA PRO A 132 26.69 -11.98 1.26
C PRO A 132 27.20 -11.67 -0.17
N GLY A 133 26.79 -12.45 -1.16
CA GLY A 133 27.21 -12.30 -2.55
C GLY A 133 26.42 -11.28 -3.37
N LEU A 134 25.36 -10.64 -2.81
CA LEU A 134 24.61 -9.62 -3.52
C LEU A 134 25.26 -8.24 -3.35
N SER A 135 25.56 -7.60 -4.48
CA SER A 135 26.02 -6.22 -4.50
C SER A 135 24.90 -5.24 -4.16
N ALA A 136 25.25 -4.02 -3.73
CA ALA A 136 24.29 -2.95 -3.51
C ALA A 136 23.43 -2.66 -4.76
N SER A 137 24.05 -2.66 -5.94
CA SER A 137 23.35 -2.45 -7.21
C SER A 137 22.31 -3.52 -7.51
N GLU A 138 22.59 -4.79 -7.22
CA GLU A 138 21.63 -5.87 -7.41
C GLU A 138 20.42 -5.72 -6.47
N VAL A 139 20.66 -5.28 -5.23
CA VAL A 139 19.59 -4.99 -4.28
C VAL A 139 18.73 -3.82 -4.77
N GLU A 140 19.34 -2.70 -5.18
CA GLU A 140 18.64 -1.54 -5.74
C GLU A 140 17.82 -1.90 -6.99
N TRP A 141 18.40 -2.70 -7.88
CA TRP A 141 17.70 -3.23 -9.05
C TRP A 141 16.46 -4.04 -8.69
N HIS A 142 16.56 -4.84 -7.65
CA HIS A 142 15.42 -5.63 -7.16
C HIS A 142 14.24 -4.72 -6.76
N TYR A 143 14.50 -3.66 -5.99
CA TYR A 143 13.47 -2.67 -5.63
C TYR A 143 12.86 -2.01 -6.87
N LEU A 144 13.69 -1.52 -7.79
CA LEU A 144 13.23 -0.86 -9.01
C LEU A 144 12.38 -1.77 -9.89
N ASP A 145 12.71 -3.05 -9.92
CA ASP A 145 12.01 -4.06 -10.69
C ASP A 145 10.60 -4.34 -10.13
N VAL A 146 10.48 -4.46 -8.81
CA VAL A 146 9.19 -4.58 -8.11
C VAL A 146 8.32 -3.33 -8.35
N VAL A 147 8.88 -2.14 -8.17
CA VAL A 147 8.18 -0.87 -8.42
C VAL A 147 7.67 -0.79 -9.86
N ARG A 148 8.50 -1.16 -10.84
CA ARG A 148 8.09 -1.17 -12.26
C ARG A 148 6.98 -2.16 -12.53
N ALA A 149 7.04 -3.35 -11.92
CA ALA A 149 5.99 -4.36 -12.08
C ALA A 149 4.64 -3.84 -11.56
N VAL A 150 4.63 -3.26 -10.37
CA VAL A 150 3.41 -2.68 -9.77
C VAL A 150 2.92 -1.48 -10.60
N ARG A 151 3.83 -0.57 -11.02
CA ARG A 151 3.45 0.60 -11.81
C ARG A 151 2.81 0.25 -13.16
N ARG A 152 3.19 -0.88 -13.76
CA ARG A 152 2.55 -1.37 -14.99
C ARG A 152 1.18 -1.97 -14.76
N ALA A 153 0.90 -2.43 -13.54
CA ALA A 153 -0.35 -3.10 -13.19
C ALA A 153 -1.46 -2.13 -12.77
N THR A 154 -1.15 -0.85 -12.53
CA THR A 154 -2.15 0.12 -12.07
C THR A 154 -1.94 1.50 -12.71
N GLY A 155 -3.04 2.23 -12.91
CA GLY A 155 -3.06 3.61 -13.43
C GLY A 155 -3.04 4.67 -12.32
N ILE A 156 -3.45 4.34 -11.09
CA ILE A 156 -3.53 5.29 -9.98
C ILE A 156 -2.15 5.71 -9.46
N PRO A 157 -2.04 6.84 -8.74
CA PRO A 157 -0.80 7.28 -8.12
C PRO A 157 -0.18 6.22 -7.22
N LEU A 158 1.16 6.13 -7.24
CA LEU A 158 1.93 5.15 -6.48
C LEU A 158 2.91 5.86 -5.55
N ALA A 159 2.75 5.67 -4.24
CA ALA A 159 3.75 5.97 -3.23
C ALA A 159 4.60 4.72 -2.97
N VAL A 160 5.91 4.87 -2.84
CA VAL A 160 6.81 3.77 -2.50
C VAL A 160 7.44 4.04 -1.14
N LYS A 161 7.17 3.15 -0.18
CA LYS A 161 7.78 3.22 1.14
C LYS A 161 9.01 2.31 1.18
N LEU A 162 10.16 2.92 1.42
CA LEU A 162 11.47 2.28 1.40
C LEU A 162 12.04 2.15 2.82
N SER A 163 12.89 1.15 3.04
CA SER A 163 13.76 1.09 4.20
C SER A 163 14.88 2.15 4.09
N PRO A 164 15.54 2.54 5.20
CA PRO A 164 16.66 3.47 5.15
C PRO A 164 18.01 2.80 4.76
N TYR A 165 18.02 1.49 4.50
CA TYR A 165 19.25 0.71 4.35
C TYR A 165 19.79 0.71 2.91
N PHE A 166 19.97 1.90 2.34
CA PHE A 166 20.63 2.09 1.05
C PHE A 166 21.94 2.84 1.24
N SER A 167 22.93 2.53 0.40
CA SER A 167 24.20 3.29 0.37
C SER A 167 23.97 4.77 0.08
N SER A 168 22.98 5.10 -0.73
CA SER A 168 22.51 6.43 -1.03
C SER A 168 21.00 6.43 -1.30
N LEU A 169 20.22 6.71 -0.27
CA LEU A 169 18.76 6.78 -0.39
C LEU A 169 18.34 7.89 -1.37
N ALA A 170 19.03 9.02 -1.38
CA ALA A 170 18.75 10.11 -2.31
C ALA A 170 18.97 9.70 -3.77
N ASN A 171 20.01 8.90 -4.05
CA ASN A 171 20.25 8.35 -5.38
C ASN A 171 19.17 7.34 -5.77
N MET A 172 18.78 6.47 -4.84
CA MET A 172 17.73 5.47 -5.07
C MET A 172 16.37 6.10 -5.36
N ALA A 173 16.01 7.16 -4.62
CA ALA A 173 14.72 7.86 -4.77
C ALA A 173 14.71 8.89 -5.91
N GLY A 174 15.87 9.28 -6.42
CA GLY A 174 16.03 10.32 -7.43
C GLY A 174 16.06 9.82 -8.87
N PRO A 175 16.25 10.74 -9.85
CA PRO A 175 16.41 10.40 -11.26
C PRO A 175 17.62 9.50 -11.55
N GLY A 176 18.60 9.43 -10.64
CA GLY A 176 19.78 8.56 -10.71
C GLY A 176 19.49 7.07 -10.52
N GLY A 177 18.37 6.72 -9.87
CA GLY A 177 17.86 5.35 -9.80
C GLY A 177 17.31 4.81 -11.14
N ARG A 178 17.45 5.58 -12.22
CA ARG A 178 17.22 5.05 -13.57
C ARG A 178 18.42 4.21 -13.98
N PRO A 179 18.20 2.98 -14.45
CA PRO A 179 19.28 2.23 -15.09
C PRO A 179 19.83 3.01 -16.28
N ARG A 180 21.13 3.15 -16.33
CA ARG A 180 21.85 3.57 -17.52
C ARG A 180 21.76 2.49 -18.58
#